data_f872175f19dd40b4809216311abc3c73
#
_entry.id   f872175f19dd40b4809216311abc3c73
#
_cell.length_a   1.000
_cell.length_b   1.000
_cell.length_c   1.000
_cell.angle_alpha   90.00
_cell.angle_beta   90.00
_cell.angle_gamma   90.00
#
_symmetry.space_group_name_H-M   'P 1'
#
loop_
_entity.id
_entity.type
_entity.pdbx_description
1 polymer ?
#
loop_
_entity_poly.entity_id
_entity_poly.type
_entity_poly.pdbx_seq_one_letter_code
_entity_poly.pdbx_strand_id
1 'polypeptide(L)'
;MTQAVLRFMREQRSGRIVNIGSVVGFVPAPYQGIYCASKHALEGYSESLDHEVRQFGIHVSIIEPGFTRTNIAQNSQIAGRPLQVYADGRNRVLEAVSQNIAKGGTPLVVAEVVLDALTSQSPRSRYPVGPEVKFVSRLRKFAPSSLFDRGLRRQFRLDPA
;
A
#
# COMPACT_ATOMS: atom_id res chain seq x y z
N MET A 1 8.27 -0.59 17.34
CA MET A 1 9.13 -1.72 16.90
C MET A 1 10.37 -1.21 16.18
N THR A 2 10.30 -0.45 15.08
CA THR A 2 11.46 0.04 14.29
C THR A 2 12.55 0.68 15.15
N GLN A 3 12.21 1.65 16.00
CA GLN A 3 13.19 2.32 16.88
C GLN A 3 13.91 1.34 17.83
N ALA A 4 13.21 0.32 18.31
CA ALA A 4 13.80 -0.64 19.24
C ALA A 4 14.90 -1.50 18.59
N VAL A 5 14.78 -1.83 17.31
CA VAL A 5 15.75 -2.67 16.58
C VAL A 5 16.88 -1.84 15.96
N LEU A 6 16.66 -0.57 15.64
CA LEU A 6 17.64 0.28 14.96
C LEU A 6 18.96 0.42 15.71
N ARG A 7 18.94 0.49 17.05
CA ARG A 7 20.18 0.61 17.81
C ARG A 7 21.08 -0.59 17.60
N PHE A 8 20.53 -1.80 17.61
CA PHE A 8 21.28 -3.03 17.38
C PHE A 8 21.79 -3.14 15.93
N MET A 9 20.92 -2.80 14.96
CA MET A 9 21.30 -2.78 13.56
C MET A 9 22.44 -1.78 13.27
N ARG A 10 22.46 -0.62 13.94
CA ARG A 10 23.57 0.35 13.84
C ARG A 10 24.86 -0.18 14.40
N GLU A 11 24.81 -0.80 15.57
CA GLU A 11 25.99 -1.39 16.21
C GLU A 11 26.62 -2.48 15.35
N GLN A 12 25.79 -3.37 14.77
CA GLN A 12 26.26 -4.44 13.86
C GLN A 12 26.53 -3.98 12.44
N ARG A 13 26.22 -2.70 12.10
CA ARG A 13 26.39 -2.09 10.78
C ARG A 13 25.71 -2.87 9.65
N SER A 14 24.60 -3.50 9.94
CA SER A 14 23.79 -4.23 8.96
C SER A 14 22.35 -4.38 9.45
N GLY A 15 21.39 -4.36 8.52
CA GLY A 15 19.98 -4.59 8.87
C GLY A 15 19.07 -4.50 7.66
N ARG A 16 17.90 -5.12 7.80
CA ARG A 16 16.79 -5.03 6.84
C ARG A 16 15.50 -4.76 7.59
N ILE A 17 14.83 -3.69 7.20
CA ILE A 17 13.49 -3.34 7.68
C ILE A 17 12.56 -3.40 6.47
N VAL A 18 11.54 -4.23 6.54
CA VAL A 18 10.54 -4.38 5.48
C VAL A 18 9.17 -3.98 6.03
N ASN A 19 8.65 -2.87 5.54
CA ASN A 19 7.33 -2.37 5.87
C ASN A 19 6.30 -2.85 4.84
N ILE A 20 5.13 -3.26 5.31
CA ILE A 20 4.02 -3.65 4.42
C ILE A 20 3.12 -2.44 4.19
N GLY A 21 3.34 -1.79 3.06
CA GLY A 21 2.53 -0.70 2.54
C GLY A 21 1.25 -1.17 1.88
N SER A 22 0.89 -0.54 0.79
CA SER A 22 -0.22 -0.88 -0.11
C SER A 22 -0.19 0.01 -1.34
N VAL A 23 -0.85 -0.40 -2.43
CA VAL A 23 -1.15 0.47 -3.58
C VAL A 23 -1.86 1.76 -3.14
N VAL A 24 -2.65 1.74 -2.07
CA VAL A 24 -3.31 2.94 -1.52
C VAL A 24 -2.36 3.84 -0.71
N GLY A 25 -1.08 3.51 -0.63
CA GLY A 25 -0.02 4.41 -0.14
C GLY A 25 0.35 5.51 -1.15
N PHE A 26 -0.04 5.36 -2.42
CA PHE A 26 0.17 6.35 -3.48
C PHE A 26 -1.03 6.55 -4.41
N VAL A 27 -2.10 5.76 -4.25
CA VAL A 27 -3.38 5.87 -4.96
C VAL A 27 -4.49 6.14 -3.95
N PRO A 28 -5.33 7.18 -4.12
CA PRO A 28 -6.45 7.39 -3.24
C PRO A 28 -7.53 6.30 -3.43
N ALA A 29 -8.19 5.92 -2.35
CA ALA A 29 -9.34 5.03 -2.39
C ALA A 29 -10.54 5.72 -1.71
N PRO A 30 -11.65 5.92 -2.43
CA PRO A 30 -12.84 6.56 -1.88
C PRO A 30 -13.38 5.82 -0.66
N TYR A 31 -13.91 6.55 0.31
CA TYR A 31 -14.42 6.05 1.60
C TYR A 31 -13.39 5.33 2.49
N GLN A 32 -12.10 5.36 2.10
CA GLN A 32 -10.98 4.77 2.85
C GLN A 32 -9.92 5.83 3.21
N GLY A 33 -10.30 7.08 3.36
CA GLY A 33 -9.37 8.20 3.54
C GLY A 33 -8.37 8.01 4.68
N ILE A 34 -8.80 7.53 5.85
CA ILE A 34 -7.92 7.27 7.01
C ILE A 34 -6.94 6.13 6.71
N TYR A 35 -7.39 5.06 6.06
CA TYR A 35 -6.53 3.97 5.64
C TYR A 35 -5.50 4.46 4.61
N CYS A 36 -5.91 5.21 3.60
CA CYS A 36 -5.00 5.84 2.64
C CYS A 36 -3.97 6.73 3.34
N ALA A 37 -4.42 7.61 4.25
CA ALA A 37 -3.53 8.47 5.01
C ALA A 37 -2.47 7.69 5.79
N SER A 38 -2.86 6.59 6.46
CA SER A 38 -1.93 5.73 7.19
C SER A 38 -0.89 5.08 6.29
N LYS A 39 -1.29 4.65 5.08
CA LYS A 39 -0.38 4.03 4.11
C LYS A 39 0.51 5.05 3.41
N HIS A 40 0.02 6.25 3.08
CA HIS A 40 0.85 7.36 2.60
C HIS A 40 1.90 7.78 3.65
N ALA A 41 1.51 7.85 4.93
CA ALA A 41 2.44 8.14 6.01
C ALA A 41 3.54 7.08 6.11
N LEU A 42 3.21 5.81 5.93
CA LEU A 42 4.18 4.71 5.95
C LEU A 42 5.16 4.78 4.77
N GLU A 43 4.70 5.23 3.58
CA GLU A 43 5.57 5.47 2.43
C GLU A 43 6.63 6.52 2.75
N GLY A 44 6.18 7.73 3.13
CA GLY A 44 7.10 8.82 3.47
C GLY A 44 8.04 8.48 4.62
N TYR A 45 7.52 7.81 5.67
CA TYR A 45 8.34 7.34 6.78
C TYR A 45 9.43 6.36 6.33
N SER A 46 9.07 5.37 5.49
CA SER A 46 10.01 4.35 5.05
C SER A 46 11.13 4.92 4.18
N GLU A 47 10.79 5.81 3.25
CA GLU A 47 11.78 6.47 2.39
C GLU A 47 12.71 7.38 3.19
N SER A 48 12.18 8.21 4.08
CA SER A 48 12.99 9.09 4.93
C SER A 48 13.96 8.26 5.79
N LEU A 49 13.44 7.23 6.45
CA LEU A 49 14.25 6.39 7.30
C LEU A 49 15.35 5.66 6.52
N ASP A 50 15.06 5.16 5.30
CA ASP A 50 16.07 4.50 4.46
C ASP A 50 17.25 5.43 4.16
N HIS A 51 16.99 6.70 3.85
CA HIS A 51 18.05 7.69 3.64
C HIS A 51 18.89 7.94 4.90
N GLU A 52 18.25 7.99 6.07
CA GLU A 52 18.94 8.26 7.33
C GLU A 52 19.86 7.11 7.76
N VAL A 53 19.42 5.85 7.57
CA VAL A 53 20.10 4.67 8.14
C VAL A 53 21.04 3.95 7.16
N ARG A 54 20.99 4.29 5.89
CA ARG A 54 21.80 3.63 4.83
C ARG A 54 23.30 3.74 5.08
N GLN A 55 23.77 4.82 5.69
CA GLN A 55 25.16 5.02 6.11
C GLN A 55 25.65 3.97 7.12
N PHE A 56 24.72 3.29 7.80
CA PHE A 56 25.03 2.22 8.76
C PHE A 56 24.84 0.82 8.15
N GLY A 57 24.72 0.70 6.82
CA GLY A 57 24.47 -0.57 6.16
C GLY A 57 23.07 -1.15 6.40
N ILE A 58 22.14 -0.30 6.87
CA ILE A 58 20.74 -0.68 7.09
C ILE A 58 19.92 -0.22 5.89
N HIS A 59 19.03 -1.06 5.40
CA HIS A 59 18.09 -0.72 4.33
C HIS A 59 16.64 -0.85 4.78
N VAL A 60 15.83 0.10 4.35
CA VAL A 60 14.39 0.08 4.60
C VAL A 60 13.68 -0.07 3.26
N SER A 61 12.84 -1.08 3.16
CA SER A 61 12.04 -1.35 1.97
C SER A 61 10.56 -1.30 2.31
N ILE A 62 9.75 -0.83 1.36
CA ILE A 62 8.30 -0.90 1.48
C ILE A 62 7.74 -1.82 0.39
N ILE A 63 6.90 -2.76 0.79
CA ILE A 63 6.18 -3.65 -0.10
C ILE A 63 4.81 -3.03 -0.36
N GLU A 64 4.43 -2.91 -1.61
CA GLU A 64 3.21 -2.23 -2.05
C GLU A 64 2.23 -3.24 -2.71
N PRO A 65 1.51 -4.05 -1.92
CA PRO A 65 0.53 -4.98 -2.48
C PRO A 65 -0.67 -4.25 -3.07
N GLY A 66 -1.20 -4.82 -4.15
CA GLY A 66 -2.56 -4.54 -4.63
C GLY A 66 -3.61 -5.34 -3.86
N PHE A 67 -4.71 -5.66 -4.53
CA PHE A 67 -5.73 -6.52 -3.95
C PHE A 67 -5.17 -7.92 -3.73
N THR A 68 -5.24 -8.37 -2.49
CA THR A 68 -4.74 -9.68 -2.05
C THR A 68 -5.83 -10.41 -1.28
N ARG A 69 -6.02 -11.69 -1.55
CA ARG A 69 -7.03 -12.53 -0.87
C ARG A 69 -6.68 -12.73 0.59
N THR A 70 -7.23 -11.87 1.44
CA THR A 70 -7.04 -11.87 2.90
C THR A 70 -8.34 -11.52 3.60
N ASN A 71 -8.37 -11.66 4.90
CA ASN A 71 -9.52 -11.29 5.75
C ASN A 71 -9.57 -9.79 6.08
N ILE A 72 -8.85 -8.94 5.33
CA ILE A 72 -8.76 -7.50 5.63
C ILE A 72 -10.12 -6.81 5.62
N ALA A 73 -11.00 -7.18 4.68
CA ALA A 73 -12.34 -6.60 4.59
C ALA A 73 -13.21 -6.94 5.82
N GLN A 74 -13.08 -8.17 6.34
CA GLN A 74 -13.82 -8.65 7.52
C GLN A 74 -13.30 -8.00 8.82
N ASN A 75 -12.00 -7.69 8.86
CA ASN A 75 -11.35 -7.07 10.01
C ASN A 75 -11.36 -5.52 9.96
N SER A 76 -11.95 -4.93 8.90
CA SER A 76 -12.04 -3.49 8.76
C SER A 76 -13.16 -2.92 9.64
N GLN A 77 -12.82 -1.93 10.45
CA GLN A 77 -13.80 -1.24 11.28
C GLN A 77 -14.63 -0.29 10.43
N ILE A 78 -15.94 -0.34 10.59
CA ILE A 78 -16.89 0.62 10.02
C ILE A 78 -17.18 1.68 11.08
N ALA A 79 -17.34 2.95 10.64
CA ALA A 79 -17.71 4.03 11.54
C ALA A 79 -19.00 3.69 12.32
N GLY A 80 -19.00 3.91 13.63
CA GLY A 80 -20.14 3.57 14.49
C GLY A 80 -21.42 4.36 14.18
N ARG A 81 -21.30 5.53 13.50
CA ARG A 81 -22.44 6.37 13.07
C ARG A 81 -22.23 6.82 11.62
N PRO A 82 -22.44 5.94 10.63
CA PRO A 82 -22.25 6.30 9.24
C PRO A 82 -23.38 7.24 8.76
N LEU A 83 -23.02 8.32 8.07
CA LEU A 83 -23.98 9.25 7.49
C LEU A 83 -24.72 8.60 6.32
N GLN A 84 -26.05 8.65 6.34
CA GLN A 84 -26.92 8.02 5.34
C GLN A 84 -26.76 8.61 3.93
N VAL A 85 -26.47 9.90 3.82
CA VAL A 85 -26.28 10.58 2.54
C VAL A 85 -25.15 9.96 1.69
N TYR A 86 -24.21 9.24 2.32
CA TYR A 86 -23.11 8.54 1.65
C TYR A 86 -23.33 7.03 1.50
N ALA A 87 -24.49 6.51 1.93
CA ALA A 87 -24.71 5.07 2.02
C ALA A 87 -24.53 4.36 0.67
N ASP A 88 -25.20 4.85 -0.38
CA ASP A 88 -25.16 4.22 -1.70
C ASP A 88 -23.76 4.23 -2.32
N GLY A 89 -23.08 5.38 -2.29
CA GLY A 89 -21.72 5.51 -2.80
C GLY A 89 -20.74 4.60 -2.03
N ARG A 90 -20.86 4.58 -0.69
CA ARG A 90 -20.05 3.72 0.17
C ARG A 90 -20.27 2.24 -0.13
N ASN A 91 -21.53 1.81 -0.27
CA ASN A 91 -21.86 0.41 -0.52
C ASN A 91 -21.32 -0.06 -1.89
N ARG A 92 -21.44 0.77 -2.95
CA ARG A 92 -20.85 0.47 -4.26
C ARG A 92 -19.33 0.30 -4.18
N VAL A 93 -18.65 1.16 -3.44
CA VAL A 93 -17.19 1.07 -3.27
C VAL A 93 -16.79 -0.16 -2.47
N LEU A 94 -17.49 -0.45 -1.36
CA LEU A 94 -17.22 -1.64 -0.54
C LEU A 94 -17.43 -2.94 -1.35
N GLU A 95 -18.48 -2.99 -2.16
CA GLU A 95 -18.72 -4.12 -3.05
C GLU A 95 -17.60 -4.28 -4.08
N ALA A 96 -17.19 -3.19 -4.74
CA ALA A 96 -16.08 -3.20 -5.71
C ALA A 96 -14.77 -3.66 -5.06
N VAL A 97 -14.46 -3.18 -3.85
CA VAL A 97 -13.29 -3.59 -3.08
C VAL A 97 -13.36 -5.09 -2.75
N SER A 98 -14.50 -5.56 -2.24
CA SER A 98 -14.69 -6.98 -1.90
C SER A 98 -14.51 -7.89 -3.12
N GLN A 99 -15.09 -7.53 -4.26
CA GLN A 99 -14.94 -8.27 -5.53
C GLN A 99 -13.48 -8.28 -5.99
N ASN A 100 -12.76 -7.17 -5.86
CA ASN A 100 -11.35 -7.08 -6.24
C ASN A 100 -10.46 -7.91 -5.29
N ILE A 101 -10.74 -7.92 -3.99
CA ILE A 101 -10.04 -8.79 -3.02
C ILE A 101 -10.25 -10.26 -3.37
N ALA A 102 -11.48 -10.66 -3.68
CA ALA A 102 -11.79 -12.05 -4.04
C ALA A 102 -11.04 -12.53 -5.31
N LYS A 103 -10.81 -11.61 -6.27
CA LYS A 103 -10.04 -11.87 -7.50
C LYS A 103 -8.53 -11.62 -7.33
N GLY A 104 -8.12 -11.08 -6.20
CA GLY A 104 -6.74 -10.70 -5.91
C GLY A 104 -5.76 -11.87 -5.85
N GLY A 105 -4.48 -11.57 -5.85
CA GLY A 105 -3.40 -12.54 -5.70
C GLY A 105 -3.42 -13.27 -4.35
N THR A 106 -2.68 -14.36 -4.25
CA THR A 106 -2.48 -15.05 -2.96
C THR A 106 -1.51 -14.25 -2.08
N PRO A 107 -1.63 -14.32 -0.75
CA PRO A 107 -0.64 -13.74 0.16
C PRO A 107 0.78 -14.26 -0.06
N LEU A 108 0.91 -15.45 -0.62
CA LEU A 108 2.22 -16.06 -0.91
C LEU A 108 3.06 -15.21 -1.86
N VAL A 109 2.45 -14.60 -2.88
CA VAL A 109 3.16 -13.71 -3.82
C VAL A 109 3.75 -12.48 -3.09
N VAL A 110 3.04 -11.97 -2.08
CA VAL A 110 3.56 -10.89 -1.24
C VAL A 110 4.73 -11.37 -0.39
N ALA A 111 4.62 -12.57 0.19
CA ALA A 111 5.67 -13.17 1.01
C ALA A 111 6.96 -13.43 0.20
N GLU A 112 6.86 -13.88 -1.04
CA GLU A 112 7.99 -14.04 -1.95
C GLU A 112 8.72 -12.71 -2.22
N VAL A 113 7.97 -11.63 -2.41
CA VAL A 113 8.56 -10.29 -2.59
C VAL A 113 9.19 -9.77 -1.30
N VAL A 114 8.63 -10.08 -0.13
CA VAL A 114 9.27 -9.79 1.16
C VAL A 114 10.60 -10.54 1.28
N LEU A 115 10.62 -11.81 0.91
CA LEU A 115 11.84 -12.61 0.94
C LEU A 115 12.92 -12.02 0.00
N ASP A 116 12.53 -11.63 -1.23
CA ASP A 116 13.44 -10.94 -2.17
C ASP A 116 14.02 -9.66 -1.54
N ALA A 117 13.18 -8.82 -0.92
CA ALA A 117 13.65 -7.60 -0.27
C ALA A 117 14.61 -7.86 0.90
N LEU A 118 14.41 -8.95 1.65
CA LEU A 118 15.26 -9.35 2.77
C LEU A 118 16.60 -9.92 2.34
N THR A 119 16.64 -10.69 1.22
CA THR A 119 17.82 -11.45 0.79
C THR A 119 18.63 -10.76 -0.30
N SER A 120 18.07 -9.74 -0.97
CA SER A 120 18.77 -9.01 -2.02
C SER A 120 20.04 -8.33 -1.51
N GLN A 121 21.12 -8.43 -2.28
CA GLN A 121 22.36 -7.68 -2.01
C GLN A 121 22.19 -6.17 -2.25
N SER A 122 21.27 -5.79 -3.14
CA SER A 122 20.94 -4.39 -3.46
C SER A 122 19.44 -4.18 -3.37
N PRO A 123 18.86 -4.14 -2.16
CA PRO A 123 17.42 -4.00 -1.99
C PRO A 123 16.93 -2.64 -2.47
N ARG A 124 15.77 -2.63 -3.11
CA ARG A 124 15.10 -1.41 -3.53
C ARG A 124 14.33 -0.82 -2.36
N SER A 125 14.11 0.49 -2.39
CA SER A 125 13.23 1.15 -1.39
C SER A 125 11.76 0.77 -1.58
N ARG A 126 11.32 0.48 -2.83
CA ARG A 126 9.92 0.18 -3.17
C ARG A 126 9.78 -1.13 -3.95
N TYR A 127 8.80 -1.93 -3.58
CA TYR A 127 8.47 -3.21 -4.20
C TYR A 127 6.97 -3.28 -4.52
N PRO A 128 6.52 -2.75 -5.67
CA PRO A 128 5.14 -2.93 -6.12
C PRO A 128 4.88 -4.40 -6.45
N VAL A 129 3.83 -4.98 -5.84
CA VAL A 129 3.49 -6.40 -5.99
C VAL A 129 2.38 -6.57 -7.02
N GLY A 130 2.66 -7.36 -8.05
CA GLY A 130 1.73 -7.61 -9.15
C GLY A 130 1.88 -6.64 -10.32
N PRO A 131 1.51 -7.08 -11.54
CA PRO A 131 1.61 -6.28 -12.76
C PRO A 131 0.69 -5.06 -12.73
N GLU A 132 -0.50 -5.19 -12.14
CA GLU A 132 -1.48 -4.13 -11.99
C GLU A 132 -0.96 -2.98 -11.13
N VAL A 133 -0.28 -3.28 -10.02
CA VAL A 133 0.30 -2.26 -9.13
C VAL A 133 1.46 -1.54 -9.82
N LYS A 134 2.32 -2.28 -10.54
CA LYS A 134 3.39 -1.71 -11.34
C LYS A 134 2.87 -0.77 -12.42
N PHE A 135 1.78 -1.15 -13.09
CA PHE A 135 1.13 -0.33 -14.10
C PHE A 135 0.53 0.95 -13.47
N VAL A 136 -0.26 0.81 -12.41
CA VAL A 136 -0.91 1.95 -11.73
C VAL A 136 0.12 2.92 -11.13
N SER A 137 1.23 2.41 -10.58
CA SER A 137 2.33 3.24 -10.07
C SER A 137 2.92 4.13 -11.18
N ARG A 138 3.17 3.56 -12.37
CA ARG A 138 3.63 4.33 -13.53
C ARG A 138 2.59 5.32 -14.00
N LEU A 139 1.33 4.88 -14.12
CA LEU A 139 0.21 5.74 -14.54
C LEU A 139 0.06 6.94 -13.59
N ARG A 140 0.10 6.71 -12.27
CA ARG A 140 0.03 7.78 -11.27
C ARG A 140 1.15 8.81 -11.41
N LYS A 141 2.34 8.37 -11.81
CA LYS A 141 3.52 9.24 -11.96
C LYS A 141 3.48 10.09 -13.24
N PHE A 142 2.93 9.56 -14.33
CA PHE A 142 3.07 10.17 -15.67
C PHE A 142 1.77 10.63 -16.31
N ALA A 143 0.61 10.11 -15.87
CA ALA A 143 -0.67 10.50 -16.45
C ALA A 143 -1.14 11.87 -15.92
N PRO A 144 -1.82 12.67 -16.74
CA PRO A 144 -2.54 13.85 -16.27
C PRO A 144 -3.51 13.48 -15.14
N SER A 145 -3.57 14.33 -14.12
CA SER A 145 -4.40 14.08 -12.92
C SER A 145 -5.89 13.85 -13.25
N SER A 146 -6.43 14.58 -14.23
CA SER A 146 -7.82 14.45 -14.69
C SER A 146 -8.11 13.08 -15.30
N LEU A 147 -7.16 12.52 -16.06
CA LEU A 147 -7.31 11.20 -16.67
C LEU A 147 -7.24 10.11 -15.59
N PHE A 148 -6.31 10.25 -14.65
CA PHE A 148 -6.18 9.35 -13.53
C PHE A 148 -7.44 9.35 -12.65
N ASP A 149 -7.96 10.55 -12.32
CA ASP A 149 -9.18 10.70 -11.53
C ASP A 149 -10.39 10.03 -12.20
N ARG A 150 -10.59 10.26 -13.51
CA ARG A 150 -11.67 9.62 -14.27
C ARG A 150 -11.57 8.07 -14.21
N GLY A 151 -10.37 7.53 -14.37
CA GLY A 151 -10.11 6.10 -14.27
C GLY A 151 -10.46 5.54 -12.89
N LEU A 152 -10.07 6.27 -11.85
CA LEU A 152 -10.34 5.91 -10.47
C LEU A 152 -11.85 5.91 -10.15
N ARG A 153 -12.55 6.97 -10.52
CA ARG A 153 -14.00 7.09 -10.34
C ARG A 153 -14.75 5.95 -11.02
N ARG A 154 -14.35 5.61 -12.25
CA ARG A 154 -14.92 4.48 -13.00
C ARG A 154 -14.66 3.13 -12.31
N GLN A 155 -13.44 2.90 -11.84
CA GLN A 155 -13.07 1.67 -11.12
C GLN A 155 -13.92 1.45 -9.87
N PHE A 156 -14.20 2.52 -9.13
CA PHE A 156 -15.00 2.47 -7.89
C PHE A 156 -16.49 2.75 -8.12
N ARG A 157 -16.96 2.81 -9.36
CA ARG A 157 -18.38 3.03 -9.72
C ARG A 157 -18.97 4.27 -9.05
N LEU A 158 -18.20 5.36 -9.00
CA LEU A 158 -18.62 6.61 -8.37
C LEU A 158 -19.43 7.50 -9.30
N ASP A 159 -19.25 7.38 -10.59
CA ASP A 159 -20.06 8.11 -11.56
C ASP A 159 -21.42 7.42 -11.70
N PRO A 160 -22.53 8.18 -11.65
CA PRO A 160 -23.85 7.62 -11.96
C PRO A 160 -23.84 7.05 -13.39
N ALA A 161 -24.55 5.96 -13.58
CA ALA A 161 -24.74 5.35 -14.89
C ALA A 161 -25.53 6.30 -15.81
#